data_a6d0de8c062863eba2215e3aeedb2a7f
#
_entry.id   a6d0de8c062863eba2215e3aeedb2a7f
#
_cell.length_a   1.000
_cell.length_b   1.000
_cell.length_c   1.000
_cell.angle_alpha   90.00
_cell.angle_beta   90.00
_cell.angle_gamma   90.00
#
_symmetry.space_group_name_H-M   'P 1'
#
loop_
_entity.id
_entity.type
_entity.pdbx_description
1 polymer ?
#
loop_
_entity_poly.entity_id
_entity_poly.type
_entity_poly.pdbx_seq_one_letter_code
_entity_poly.pdbx_strand_id
1 'polypeptide(L)'
;MMEFILSHVEKGVMTLTLNRPERLNSFNDEMHAQLAECLKQVERDDTIRCLLLTGAGRGFCAGQDLNDRNVDPTGPAPDLGMSVERFYHPLIRRLAKLPKPVICAVNGVAAGAGATLALGCDIVIAARSAKFVMAFSKLGLVPDCGGTWLLPRVAGRARAMGLALLGNQLSAEQAHEWGMIWQVVDDETLADTAQQLARHLATQPTFGLGLIKQAINSAETNTLDTQLDLERDYQRLAGRSADYREGVSAFLAKRSPQFTGK
;
A
#
# COMPACT_ATOMS: atom_id res chain seq x y z
N MET A 1 8.28 7.14 24.88
CA MET A 1 8.42 6.06 23.88
C MET A 1 8.60 6.72 22.54
N MET A 2 9.58 6.33 21.73
CA MET A 2 9.76 6.91 20.39
C MET A 2 8.55 6.59 19.52
N GLU A 3 8.04 7.57 18.77
CA GLU A 3 6.99 7.42 17.80
C GLU A 3 7.62 7.09 16.43
N PHE A 4 7.65 5.80 16.06
CA PHE A 4 8.15 5.35 14.76
C PHE A 4 7.10 5.40 13.66
N ILE A 5 5.82 5.51 14.04
CA ILE A 5 4.71 5.78 13.15
C ILE A 5 3.97 7.01 13.68
N LEU A 6 3.97 8.07 12.89
CA LEU A 6 3.09 9.21 13.17
C LEU A 6 1.73 8.93 12.55
N SER A 7 0.66 9.11 13.32
CA SER A 7 -0.71 8.92 12.85
C SER A 7 -1.53 10.19 13.04
N HIS A 8 -2.28 10.56 12.01
CA HIS A 8 -3.18 11.70 12.04
C HIS A 8 -4.49 11.36 11.33
N VAL A 9 -5.61 11.67 11.96
CA VAL A 9 -6.95 11.46 11.37
C VAL A 9 -7.60 12.82 11.09
N GLU A 10 -7.90 13.07 9.83
CA GLU A 10 -8.59 14.28 9.40
C GLU A 10 -9.57 13.96 8.26
N LYS A 11 -10.84 14.41 8.38
CA LYS A 11 -11.86 14.30 7.32
C LYS A 11 -12.00 12.91 6.72
N GLY A 12 -11.99 11.87 7.58
CA GLY A 12 -12.14 10.48 7.17
C GLY A 12 -10.88 9.85 6.58
N VAL A 13 -9.74 10.55 6.59
CA VAL A 13 -8.44 10.03 6.18
C VAL A 13 -7.57 9.78 7.39
N MET A 14 -7.04 8.56 7.55
CA MET A 14 -5.89 8.33 8.42
C MET A 14 -4.61 8.42 7.59
N THR A 15 -3.76 9.36 7.95
CA THR A 15 -2.40 9.46 7.40
C THR A 15 -1.43 8.78 8.36
N LEU A 16 -0.69 7.79 7.85
CA LEU A 16 0.40 7.13 8.56
C LEU A 16 1.73 7.54 7.93
N THR A 17 2.61 8.10 8.74
CA THR A 17 3.96 8.48 8.29
C THR A 17 4.98 7.57 8.97
N LEU A 18 5.75 6.83 8.18
CA LEU A 18 6.91 6.08 8.64
C LEU A 18 7.94 7.08 9.16
N ASN A 19 8.34 7.01 10.45
CA ASN A 19 9.06 8.08 11.13
C ASN A 19 10.37 7.62 11.77
N ARG A 20 11.30 7.18 10.92
CA ARG A 20 12.71 6.94 11.25
C ARG A 20 13.60 7.57 10.16
N PRO A 21 13.50 8.89 9.90
CA PRO A 21 14.14 9.54 8.74
C PRO A 21 15.66 9.39 8.74
N GLU A 22 16.31 9.29 9.88
CA GLU A 22 17.76 9.06 10.03
C GLU A 22 18.18 7.65 9.55
N ARG A 23 17.25 6.72 9.46
CA ARG A 23 17.41 5.36 8.93
C ARG A 23 16.64 5.14 7.63
N LEU A 24 16.29 6.21 6.92
CA LEU A 24 15.43 6.15 5.72
C LEU A 24 14.16 5.33 5.95
N ASN A 25 13.58 5.43 7.15
CA ASN A 25 12.36 4.74 7.55
C ASN A 25 12.42 3.22 7.43
N SER A 26 13.62 2.61 7.60
CA SER A 26 13.75 1.16 7.64
C SER A 26 13.03 0.57 8.83
N PHE A 27 12.46 -0.62 8.65
CA PHE A 27 11.66 -1.33 9.65
C PHE A 27 12.53 -1.95 10.75
N ASN A 28 12.09 -1.76 11.99
CA ASN A 28 12.48 -2.53 13.16
C ASN A 28 11.22 -3.12 13.83
N ASP A 29 11.40 -3.93 14.87
CA ASP A 29 10.30 -4.61 15.55
C ASP A 29 9.28 -3.64 16.15
N GLU A 30 9.74 -2.53 16.74
CA GLU A 30 8.86 -1.51 17.33
C GLU A 30 8.02 -0.79 16.28
N MET A 31 8.61 -0.47 15.12
CA MET A 31 7.89 0.15 14.02
C MET A 31 6.82 -0.77 13.46
N HIS A 32 7.12 -2.07 13.32
CA HIS A 32 6.13 -3.07 12.95
C HIS A 32 4.96 -3.14 13.95
N ALA A 33 5.27 -3.14 15.25
CA ALA A 33 4.24 -3.18 16.29
C ALA A 33 3.34 -1.94 16.25
N GLN A 34 3.92 -0.74 16.14
CA GLN A 34 3.16 0.50 16.04
C GLN A 34 2.30 0.56 14.77
N LEU A 35 2.85 0.16 13.61
CA LEU A 35 2.11 0.11 12.36
C LEU A 35 0.92 -0.87 12.45
N ALA A 36 1.13 -2.04 13.07
CA ALA A 36 0.08 -3.02 13.26
C ALA A 36 -1.08 -2.48 14.12
N GLU A 37 -0.80 -1.69 15.17
CA GLU A 37 -1.85 -1.07 16.00
C GLU A 37 -2.60 0.03 15.22
N CYS A 38 -1.90 0.88 14.48
CA CYS A 38 -2.55 1.87 13.62
C CYS A 38 -3.48 1.21 12.59
N LEU A 39 -3.05 0.11 11.96
CA LEU A 39 -3.88 -0.60 10.99
C LEU A 39 -5.11 -1.26 11.64
N LYS A 40 -5.00 -1.74 12.88
CA LYS A 40 -6.18 -2.22 13.64
C LYS A 40 -7.18 -1.09 13.89
N GLN A 41 -6.70 0.12 14.17
CA GLN A 41 -7.58 1.28 14.30
C GLN A 41 -8.28 1.59 12.97
N VAL A 42 -7.55 1.60 11.85
CA VAL A 42 -8.15 1.80 10.51
C VAL A 42 -9.23 0.78 10.22
N GLU A 43 -9.03 -0.49 10.61
CA GLU A 43 -10.01 -1.56 10.39
C GLU A 43 -11.30 -1.34 11.18
N ARG A 44 -11.19 -0.92 12.45
CA ARG A 44 -12.31 -0.89 13.43
C ARG A 44 -13.09 0.42 13.42
N ASP A 45 -12.47 1.51 13.03
CA ASP A 45 -13.05 2.85 13.09
C ASP A 45 -13.73 3.20 11.75
N ASP A 46 -15.06 3.12 11.71
CA ASP A 46 -15.86 3.45 10.53
C ASP A 46 -15.76 4.92 10.10
N THR A 47 -15.28 5.81 10.97
CA THR A 47 -15.03 7.21 10.62
C THR A 47 -13.81 7.37 9.73
N ILE A 48 -12.88 6.40 9.74
CA ILE A 48 -11.74 6.34 8.83
C ILE A 48 -12.16 5.61 7.56
N ARG A 49 -12.17 6.33 6.45
CA ARG A 49 -12.67 5.86 5.15
C ARG A 49 -11.59 5.67 4.10
N CYS A 50 -10.40 6.22 4.33
CA CYS A 50 -9.22 6.07 3.47
C CYS A 50 -7.95 6.06 4.32
N LEU A 51 -6.98 5.23 3.94
CA LEU A 51 -5.64 5.21 4.49
C LEU A 51 -4.66 5.87 3.52
N LEU A 52 -3.83 6.78 4.02
CA LEU A 52 -2.70 7.37 3.30
C LEU A 52 -1.40 6.98 4.02
N LEU A 53 -0.46 6.34 3.30
CA LEU A 53 0.84 5.94 3.81
C LEU A 53 1.95 6.75 3.13
N THR A 54 2.90 7.27 3.92
CA THR A 54 4.07 8.02 3.42
C THR A 54 5.26 7.86 4.36
N GLY A 55 6.42 8.45 4.00
CA GLY A 55 7.62 8.45 4.82
C GLY A 55 8.05 9.85 5.28
N ALA A 56 8.62 9.97 6.47
CA ALA A 56 9.22 11.20 6.93
C ALA A 56 10.59 11.45 6.27
N GLY A 57 10.93 12.72 6.05
CA GLY A 57 12.23 13.11 5.52
C GLY A 57 12.43 12.74 4.05
N ARG A 58 13.68 12.39 3.67
CA ARG A 58 14.11 12.22 2.27
C ARG A 58 13.84 10.85 1.63
N GLY A 59 13.31 9.89 2.38
CA GLY A 59 13.07 8.54 1.90
C GLY A 59 11.67 8.06 2.26
N PHE A 60 11.11 7.20 1.45
CA PHE A 60 9.87 6.51 1.82
C PHE A 60 10.18 5.40 2.83
N CYS A 61 10.91 4.36 2.43
CA CYS A 61 11.29 3.24 3.29
C CYS A 61 12.40 2.42 2.67
N ALA A 62 13.52 2.24 3.38
CA ALA A 62 14.66 1.46 2.91
C ALA A 62 14.53 -0.06 3.15
N GLY A 63 13.37 -0.54 3.61
CA GLY A 63 13.13 -1.96 3.91
C GLY A 63 13.49 -2.33 5.34
N GLN A 64 14.01 -3.54 5.56
CA GLN A 64 14.43 -3.99 6.89
C GLN A 64 15.69 -3.28 7.36
N ASP A 65 15.71 -2.84 8.61
CA ASP A 65 16.94 -2.35 9.23
C ASP A 65 17.91 -3.52 9.47
N LEU A 66 19.01 -3.54 8.70
CA LEU A 66 19.99 -4.61 8.79
C LEU A 66 20.86 -4.54 10.06
N ASN A 67 20.92 -3.36 10.72
CA ASN A 67 21.63 -3.23 11.99
C ASN A 67 20.90 -3.91 13.15
N ASP A 68 19.58 -4.03 13.06
CA ASP A 68 18.77 -4.75 14.05
C ASP A 68 18.84 -6.28 13.87
N ARG A 69 19.38 -6.74 12.73
CA ARG A 69 19.67 -8.15 12.48
C ARG A 69 21.10 -8.43 12.93
N ASN A 70 21.26 -8.90 14.17
CA ASN A 70 22.55 -9.26 14.73
C ASN A 70 23.12 -10.48 13.97
N VAL A 71 23.68 -10.27 12.77
CA VAL A 71 24.29 -11.31 11.95
C VAL A 71 25.71 -11.50 12.45
N ASP A 72 25.91 -12.49 13.32
CA ASP A 72 27.23 -12.95 13.69
C ASP A 72 27.79 -13.81 12.54
N PRO A 73 28.90 -13.39 11.89
CA PRO A 73 29.50 -14.17 10.80
C PRO A 73 29.97 -15.58 11.22
N THR A 74 30.16 -15.78 12.53
CA THR A 74 30.65 -17.05 13.12
C THR A 74 29.55 -17.82 13.84
N GLY A 75 28.39 -17.21 14.03
CA GLY A 75 27.24 -17.77 14.72
C GLY A 75 26.29 -18.55 13.79
N PRO A 76 25.22 -19.13 14.35
CA PRO A 76 24.19 -19.77 13.54
C PRO A 76 23.50 -18.78 12.64
N ALA A 77 23.17 -19.20 11.40
CA ALA A 77 22.44 -18.37 10.45
C ALA A 77 21.06 -17.98 11.04
N PRO A 78 20.65 -16.69 10.96
CA PRO A 78 19.33 -16.28 11.45
C PRO A 78 18.22 -16.87 10.59
N ASP A 79 17.13 -17.29 11.22
CA ASP A 79 15.91 -17.66 10.49
C ASP A 79 15.15 -16.39 10.05
N LEU A 80 15.42 -15.94 8.83
CA LEU A 80 14.76 -14.78 8.25
C LEU A 80 13.27 -15.04 7.96
N GLY A 81 12.89 -16.31 7.75
CA GLY A 81 11.49 -16.70 7.53
C GLY A 81 10.61 -16.37 8.73
N MET A 82 11.14 -16.51 9.95
CA MET A 82 10.42 -16.11 11.18
C MET A 82 10.05 -14.64 11.20
N SER A 83 10.96 -13.74 10.80
CA SER A 83 10.67 -12.28 10.72
C SER A 83 9.61 -11.99 9.67
N VAL A 84 9.70 -12.65 8.51
CA VAL A 84 8.74 -12.49 7.42
C VAL A 84 7.34 -12.93 7.86
N GLU A 85 7.22 -14.11 8.49
CA GLU A 85 5.94 -14.64 8.98
C GLU A 85 5.35 -13.81 10.11
N ARG A 86 6.18 -13.33 11.03
CA ARG A 86 5.73 -12.59 12.21
C ARG A 86 5.29 -11.17 11.88
N PHE A 87 5.98 -10.47 10.99
CA PHE A 87 5.81 -9.03 10.78
C PHE A 87 5.25 -8.68 9.39
N TYR A 88 5.87 -9.19 8.33
CA TYR A 88 5.56 -8.74 6.97
C TYR A 88 4.31 -9.42 6.39
N HIS A 89 4.15 -10.72 6.57
CA HIS A 89 2.97 -11.41 6.05
C HIS A 89 1.66 -10.87 6.62
N PRO A 90 1.54 -10.64 7.95
CA PRO A 90 0.33 -10.02 8.51
C PRO A 90 0.08 -8.61 7.98
N LEU A 91 1.13 -7.81 7.80
CA LEU A 91 1.04 -6.46 7.26
C LEU A 91 0.46 -6.46 5.83
N ILE A 92 1.07 -7.23 4.92
CA ILE A 92 0.65 -7.28 3.53
C ILE A 92 -0.76 -7.88 3.38
N ARG A 93 -1.05 -8.99 4.09
CA ARG A 93 -2.39 -9.59 4.09
C ARG A 93 -3.46 -8.62 4.59
N ARG A 94 -3.14 -7.82 5.61
CA ARG A 94 -4.05 -6.82 6.17
C ARG A 94 -4.33 -5.69 5.18
N LEU A 95 -3.31 -5.12 4.55
CA LEU A 95 -3.47 -4.07 3.54
C LEU A 95 -4.28 -4.57 2.34
N ALA A 96 -4.01 -5.78 1.85
CA ALA A 96 -4.75 -6.37 0.74
C ALA A 96 -6.24 -6.62 1.06
N LYS A 97 -6.55 -7.01 2.32
CA LYS A 97 -7.92 -7.32 2.78
C LYS A 97 -8.68 -6.13 3.34
N LEU A 98 -7.99 -5.00 3.62
CA LEU A 98 -8.63 -3.81 4.18
C LEU A 98 -9.76 -3.34 3.27
N PRO A 99 -11.03 -3.28 3.74
CA PRO A 99 -12.18 -2.88 2.91
C PRO A 99 -12.27 -1.35 2.74
N LYS A 100 -11.13 -0.68 2.68
CA LYS A 100 -10.97 0.76 2.54
C LYS A 100 -9.83 1.02 1.58
N PRO A 101 -9.89 2.09 0.76
CA PRO A 101 -8.77 2.48 -0.10
C PRO A 101 -7.49 2.76 0.67
N VAL A 102 -6.36 2.31 0.11
CA VAL A 102 -5.02 2.56 0.62
C VAL A 102 -4.20 3.28 -0.46
N ILE A 103 -3.83 4.52 -0.16
CA ILE A 103 -2.95 5.32 -1.00
C ILE A 103 -1.53 5.26 -0.43
N CYS A 104 -0.53 5.14 -1.29
CA CYS A 104 0.86 5.30 -0.92
C CYS A 104 1.46 6.51 -1.63
N ALA A 105 1.98 7.46 -0.85
CA ALA A 105 2.73 8.61 -1.33
C ALA A 105 4.22 8.35 -1.13
N VAL A 106 4.92 7.99 -2.22
CA VAL A 106 6.34 7.63 -2.20
C VAL A 106 7.19 8.88 -2.36
N ASN A 107 7.65 9.42 -1.24
CA ASN A 107 8.36 10.71 -1.17
C ASN A 107 9.87 10.61 -1.45
N GLY A 108 10.40 9.44 -1.74
CA GLY A 108 11.83 9.24 -2.00
C GLY A 108 12.17 7.78 -2.24
N VAL A 109 13.33 7.32 -1.76
CA VAL A 109 13.74 5.93 -1.97
C VAL A 109 12.81 4.96 -1.27
N ALA A 110 12.31 3.99 -2.04
CA ALA A 110 11.60 2.80 -1.59
C ALA A 110 12.43 1.57 -1.97
N ALA A 111 12.97 0.84 -0.98
CA ALA A 111 13.87 -0.28 -1.24
C ALA A 111 13.45 -1.56 -0.51
N GLY A 112 13.71 -2.71 -1.11
CA GLY A 112 13.39 -4.03 -0.54
C GLY A 112 11.93 -4.11 -0.11
N ALA A 113 11.69 -4.48 1.14
CA ALA A 113 10.36 -4.54 1.74
C ALA A 113 9.59 -3.21 1.66
N GLY A 114 10.29 -2.05 1.67
CA GLY A 114 9.67 -0.75 1.48
C GLY A 114 9.11 -0.55 0.06
N ALA A 115 9.81 -1.03 -0.97
CA ALA A 115 9.32 -0.97 -2.35
C ALA A 115 8.12 -1.90 -2.55
N THR A 116 8.18 -3.13 -2.01
CA THR A 116 7.06 -4.07 -2.11
C THR A 116 5.85 -3.64 -1.31
N LEU A 117 6.04 -3.01 -0.14
CA LEU A 117 4.96 -2.39 0.64
C LEU A 117 4.26 -1.29 -0.17
N ALA A 118 5.02 -0.38 -0.79
CA ALA A 118 4.46 0.69 -1.60
C ALA A 118 3.63 0.13 -2.77
N LEU A 119 4.21 -0.82 -3.53
CA LEU A 119 3.54 -1.45 -4.67
C LEU A 119 2.35 -2.34 -4.27
N GLY A 120 2.25 -2.76 -3.02
CA GLY A 120 1.12 -3.51 -2.46
C GLY A 120 -0.06 -2.64 -2.02
N CYS A 121 0.05 -1.31 -2.11
CA CYS A 121 -1.06 -0.38 -1.88
C CYS A 121 -1.94 -0.25 -3.13
N ASP A 122 -3.19 0.22 -2.95
CA ASP A 122 -4.17 0.25 -4.05
C ASP A 122 -3.85 1.33 -5.10
N ILE A 123 -3.39 2.51 -4.65
CA ILE A 123 -3.01 3.63 -5.51
C ILE A 123 -1.67 4.17 -5.04
N VAL A 124 -0.68 4.18 -5.93
CA VAL A 124 0.67 4.67 -5.63
C VAL A 124 0.94 5.95 -6.40
N ILE A 125 1.24 7.03 -5.68
CA ILE A 125 1.72 8.29 -6.24
C ILE A 125 3.15 8.47 -5.77
N ALA A 126 4.06 8.82 -6.68
CA ALA A 126 5.46 9.01 -6.35
C ALA A 126 5.94 10.43 -6.67
N ALA A 127 6.82 10.95 -5.82
CA ALA A 127 7.63 12.10 -6.16
C ALA A 127 8.52 11.78 -7.37
N ARG A 128 8.80 12.77 -8.22
CA ARG A 128 9.65 12.60 -9.41
C ARG A 128 11.04 12.11 -9.04
N SER A 129 11.58 12.55 -7.91
CA SER A 129 12.88 12.11 -7.39
C SER A 129 12.88 10.70 -6.80
N ALA A 130 11.70 10.10 -6.56
CA ALA A 130 11.58 8.78 -5.93
C ALA A 130 12.21 7.67 -6.77
N LYS A 131 12.71 6.64 -6.08
CA LYS A 131 13.34 5.46 -6.68
C LYS A 131 12.81 4.19 -6.05
N PHE A 132 12.57 3.18 -6.87
CA PHE A 132 12.20 1.83 -6.44
C PHE A 132 13.40 0.90 -6.62
N VAL A 133 13.73 0.10 -5.62
CA VAL A 133 14.91 -0.78 -5.63
C VAL A 133 14.56 -2.16 -5.09
N MET A 134 14.67 -3.19 -5.91
CA MET A 134 14.53 -4.59 -5.45
C MET A 134 15.89 -5.12 -5.01
N ALA A 135 16.41 -4.62 -3.87
CA ALA A 135 17.78 -4.83 -3.42
C ALA A 135 18.10 -6.26 -2.92
N PHE A 136 17.14 -7.18 -2.93
CA PHE A 136 17.25 -8.51 -2.33
C PHE A 136 18.39 -9.34 -2.90
N SER A 137 18.56 -9.39 -4.22
CA SER A 137 19.63 -10.15 -4.87
C SER A 137 21.03 -9.71 -4.44
N LYS A 138 21.21 -8.44 -4.09
CA LYS A 138 22.51 -7.92 -3.59
C LYS A 138 22.88 -8.42 -2.20
N LEU A 139 21.91 -8.99 -1.48
CA LEU A 139 22.06 -9.61 -0.18
C LEU A 139 21.94 -11.15 -0.25
N GLY A 140 21.86 -11.74 -1.45
CA GLY A 140 21.63 -13.17 -1.63
C GLY A 140 20.23 -13.62 -1.20
N LEU A 141 19.25 -12.71 -1.18
CA LEU A 141 17.88 -12.97 -0.76
C LEU A 141 16.91 -12.96 -1.95
N VAL A 142 15.70 -13.48 -1.71
CA VAL A 142 14.57 -13.38 -2.65
C VAL A 142 13.66 -12.21 -2.25
N PRO A 143 12.99 -11.54 -3.21
CA PRO A 143 11.99 -10.52 -2.87
C PRO A 143 10.88 -11.10 -2.00
N ASP A 144 10.70 -10.52 -0.83
CA ASP A 144 9.66 -10.84 0.15
C ASP A 144 8.50 -9.83 0.12
N CYS A 145 7.66 -9.81 1.16
CA CYS A 145 6.50 -8.91 1.27
C CYS A 145 5.56 -8.98 0.06
N GLY A 146 5.44 -10.15 -0.57
CA GLY A 146 4.66 -10.32 -1.79
C GLY A 146 5.36 -9.84 -3.07
N GLY A 147 6.64 -9.43 -3.02
CA GLY A 147 7.36 -8.89 -4.17
C GLY A 147 7.40 -9.83 -5.37
N THR A 148 7.65 -11.13 -5.17
CA THR A 148 7.64 -12.11 -6.27
C THR A 148 6.24 -12.37 -6.84
N TRP A 149 5.20 -12.07 -6.08
CA TRP A 149 3.81 -12.17 -6.54
C TRP A 149 3.36 -10.90 -7.26
N LEU A 150 3.68 -9.71 -6.71
CA LEU A 150 3.28 -8.40 -7.24
C LEU A 150 4.02 -8.02 -8.53
N LEU A 151 5.37 -8.10 -8.50
CA LEU A 151 6.18 -7.59 -9.61
C LEU A 151 5.79 -8.12 -10.98
N PRO A 152 5.62 -9.43 -11.21
CA PRO A 152 5.24 -9.93 -12.53
C PRO A 152 3.83 -9.50 -12.95
N ARG A 153 2.95 -9.18 -12.01
CA ARG A 153 1.59 -8.70 -12.26
C ARG A 153 1.54 -7.25 -12.69
N VAL A 154 2.33 -6.40 -12.02
CA VAL A 154 2.33 -4.95 -12.31
C VAL A 154 3.30 -4.54 -13.42
N ALA A 155 4.39 -5.30 -13.64
CA ALA A 155 5.41 -4.95 -14.63
C ALA A 155 5.55 -5.96 -15.78
N GLY A 156 4.90 -7.11 -15.68
CA GLY A 156 5.14 -8.24 -16.54
C GLY A 156 6.43 -9.01 -16.19
N ARG A 157 6.48 -10.30 -16.58
CA ARG A 157 7.55 -11.23 -16.16
C ARG A 157 8.97 -10.75 -16.52
N ALA A 158 9.17 -10.20 -17.72
CA ALA A 158 10.51 -9.82 -18.18
C ALA A 158 11.10 -8.68 -17.30
N ARG A 159 10.33 -7.62 -17.04
CA ARG A 159 10.74 -6.51 -16.18
C ARG A 159 10.89 -6.95 -14.73
N ALA A 160 9.99 -7.78 -14.22
CA ALA A 160 10.08 -8.34 -12.87
C ALA A 160 11.38 -9.13 -12.67
N MET A 161 11.77 -9.98 -13.62
CA MET A 161 13.03 -10.72 -13.58
C MET A 161 14.24 -9.77 -13.60
N GLY A 162 14.23 -8.76 -14.49
CA GLY A 162 15.30 -7.76 -14.56
C GLY A 162 15.47 -7.00 -13.24
N LEU A 163 14.36 -6.48 -12.67
CA LEU A 163 14.39 -5.76 -11.39
C LEU A 163 14.88 -6.64 -10.23
N ALA A 164 14.34 -7.85 -10.13
CA ALA A 164 14.64 -8.73 -9.01
C ALA A 164 16.06 -9.30 -9.05
N LEU A 165 16.56 -9.70 -10.23
CA LEU A 165 17.89 -10.32 -10.39
C LEU A 165 19.02 -9.29 -10.38
N LEU A 166 18.83 -8.14 -11.02
CA LEU A 166 19.87 -7.12 -11.12
C LEU A 166 19.91 -6.17 -9.91
N GLY A 167 18.76 -5.98 -9.24
CA GLY A 167 18.63 -5.07 -8.10
C GLY A 167 18.98 -3.61 -8.45
N ASN A 168 18.74 -3.21 -9.70
CA ASN A 168 18.97 -1.84 -10.15
C ASN A 168 17.87 -0.91 -9.65
N GLN A 169 18.20 0.40 -9.60
CA GLN A 169 17.23 1.43 -9.30
C GLN A 169 16.29 1.64 -10.50
N LEU A 170 15.00 1.74 -10.23
CA LEU A 170 13.97 2.13 -11.17
C LEU A 170 13.50 3.55 -10.79
N SER A 171 13.45 4.48 -11.73
CA SER A 171 12.92 5.82 -11.48
C SER A 171 11.39 5.81 -11.35
N ALA A 172 10.85 6.85 -10.73
CA ALA A 172 9.39 7.01 -10.63
C ALA A 172 8.73 7.08 -12.01
N GLU A 173 9.34 7.81 -12.96
CA GLU A 173 8.85 7.90 -14.33
C GLU A 173 8.81 6.54 -15.02
N GLN A 174 9.89 5.75 -14.93
CA GLN A 174 9.91 4.40 -15.49
C GLN A 174 8.90 3.47 -14.84
N ALA A 175 8.72 3.58 -13.51
CA ALA A 175 7.69 2.80 -12.80
C ALA A 175 6.28 3.16 -13.30
N HIS A 176 6.01 4.43 -13.55
CA HIS A 176 4.75 4.89 -14.12
C HIS A 176 4.57 4.43 -15.58
N GLU A 177 5.56 4.62 -16.43
CA GLU A 177 5.55 4.14 -17.83
C GLU A 177 5.32 2.62 -17.94
N TRP A 178 5.78 1.86 -16.94
CA TRP A 178 5.59 0.41 -16.89
C TRP A 178 4.25 -0.01 -16.29
N GLY A 179 3.43 0.94 -15.82
CA GLY A 179 2.15 0.68 -15.20
C GLY A 179 2.24 0.16 -13.77
N MET A 180 3.40 0.28 -13.12
CA MET A 180 3.62 -0.19 -11.75
C MET A 180 3.02 0.75 -10.69
N ILE A 181 2.89 2.04 -11.02
CA ILE A 181 2.33 3.08 -10.14
C ILE A 181 1.33 3.94 -10.91
N TRP A 182 0.43 4.57 -10.17
CA TRP A 182 -0.66 5.37 -10.75
C TRP A 182 -0.17 6.69 -11.35
N GLN A 183 0.67 7.43 -10.61
CA GLN A 183 1.04 8.80 -11.00
C GLN A 183 2.42 9.19 -10.48
N VAL A 184 3.10 10.06 -11.24
CA VAL A 184 4.28 10.80 -10.80
C VAL A 184 3.94 12.28 -10.75
N VAL A 185 4.40 12.95 -9.70
CA VAL A 185 4.21 14.39 -9.49
C VAL A 185 5.53 15.04 -9.06
N ASP A 186 5.61 16.36 -9.15
CA ASP A 186 6.78 17.08 -8.63
C ASP A 186 6.84 16.93 -7.11
N ASP A 187 8.06 16.89 -6.58
CA ASP A 187 8.32 16.54 -5.17
C ASP A 187 7.54 17.42 -4.20
N GLU A 188 7.46 18.72 -4.48
CA GLU A 188 6.78 19.72 -3.66
C GLU A 188 5.25 19.54 -3.63
N THR A 189 4.69 18.90 -4.66
CA THR A 189 3.23 18.71 -4.80
C THR A 189 2.74 17.37 -4.30
N LEU A 190 3.65 16.42 -3.98
CA LEU A 190 3.30 15.06 -3.62
C LEU A 190 2.33 15.00 -2.43
N ALA A 191 2.66 15.69 -1.35
CA ALA A 191 1.86 15.65 -0.12
C ALA A 191 0.42 16.15 -0.36
N ASP A 192 0.30 17.29 -1.03
CA ASP A 192 -1.00 17.89 -1.33
C ASP A 192 -1.82 17.03 -2.30
N THR A 193 -1.19 16.50 -3.36
CA THR A 193 -1.85 15.63 -4.34
C THR A 193 -2.37 14.35 -3.68
N ALA A 194 -1.55 13.69 -2.88
CA ALA A 194 -1.93 12.46 -2.18
C ALA A 194 -3.05 12.72 -1.15
N GLN A 195 -2.97 13.84 -0.41
CA GLN A 195 -3.99 14.22 0.55
C GLN A 195 -5.32 14.59 -0.11
N GLN A 196 -5.30 15.29 -1.25
CA GLN A 196 -6.51 15.61 -2.03
C GLN A 196 -7.18 14.33 -2.53
N LEU A 197 -6.42 13.39 -3.09
CA LEU A 197 -6.95 12.10 -3.53
C LEU A 197 -7.53 11.30 -2.36
N ALA A 198 -6.83 11.26 -1.22
CA ALA A 198 -7.32 10.56 -0.03
C ALA A 198 -8.62 11.15 0.50
N ARG A 199 -8.72 12.49 0.58
CA ARG A 199 -9.94 13.19 0.97
C ARG A 199 -11.08 12.93 -0.02
N HIS A 200 -10.79 12.93 -1.32
CA HIS A 200 -11.78 12.57 -2.32
C HIS A 200 -12.32 11.16 -2.09
N LEU A 201 -11.45 10.16 -1.94
CA LEU A 201 -11.86 8.77 -1.69
C LEU A 201 -12.61 8.61 -0.36
N ALA A 202 -12.24 9.38 0.67
CA ALA A 202 -12.95 9.37 1.94
C ALA A 202 -14.38 9.92 1.86
N THR A 203 -14.75 10.67 0.80
CA THR A 203 -16.13 11.11 0.55
C THR A 203 -16.93 10.16 -0.33
N GLN A 204 -16.28 9.12 -0.90
CA GLN A 204 -16.91 8.18 -1.83
C GLN A 204 -17.58 6.99 -1.07
N PRO A 205 -18.39 6.14 -1.72
CA PRO A 205 -19.10 5.03 -1.07
C PRO A 205 -18.10 3.96 -0.61
N THR A 206 -17.56 4.09 0.59
CA THR A 206 -16.46 3.26 1.11
C THR A 206 -16.75 1.77 1.04
N PHE A 207 -17.98 1.35 1.36
CA PHE A 207 -18.40 -0.03 1.23
C PHE A 207 -18.26 -0.55 -0.21
N GLY A 208 -18.76 0.24 -1.18
CA GLY A 208 -18.62 -0.09 -2.61
C GLY A 208 -17.16 -0.13 -3.07
N LEU A 209 -16.32 0.83 -2.62
CA LEU A 209 -14.89 0.84 -2.93
C LEU A 209 -14.17 -0.39 -2.36
N GLY A 210 -14.55 -0.83 -1.15
CA GLY A 210 -14.03 -2.05 -0.56
C GLY A 210 -14.37 -3.30 -1.37
N LEU A 211 -15.59 -3.40 -1.90
CA LEU A 211 -16.00 -4.50 -2.79
C LEU A 211 -15.24 -4.46 -4.13
N ILE A 212 -15.04 -3.29 -4.72
CA ILE A 212 -14.23 -3.13 -5.93
C ILE A 212 -12.81 -3.66 -5.71
N LYS A 213 -12.14 -3.22 -4.64
CA LYS A 213 -10.81 -3.70 -4.28
C LYS A 213 -10.75 -5.21 -4.13
N GLN A 214 -11.70 -5.79 -3.39
CA GLN A 214 -11.75 -7.24 -3.20
C GLN A 214 -12.01 -8.00 -4.51
N ALA A 215 -12.87 -7.49 -5.38
CA ALA A 215 -13.14 -8.09 -6.68
C ALA A 215 -11.90 -8.10 -7.58
N ILE A 216 -11.19 -6.97 -7.66
CA ILE A 216 -9.95 -6.86 -8.45
C ILE A 216 -8.87 -7.80 -7.90
N ASN A 217 -8.67 -7.84 -6.57
CA ASN A 217 -7.69 -8.74 -5.96
C ASN A 217 -8.04 -10.22 -6.18
N SER A 218 -9.33 -10.58 -6.19
CA SER A 218 -9.79 -11.95 -6.43
C SER A 218 -9.61 -12.37 -7.89
N ALA A 219 -9.73 -11.44 -8.84
CA ALA A 219 -9.57 -11.71 -10.27
C ALA A 219 -8.17 -12.26 -10.62
N GLU A 220 -7.16 -12.01 -9.80
CA GLU A 220 -5.80 -12.54 -9.97
C GLU A 220 -5.71 -14.08 -9.92
N THR A 221 -6.69 -14.74 -9.32
CA THR A 221 -6.69 -16.18 -9.12
C THR A 221 -7.97 -16.86 -9.58
N ASN A 222 -9.06 -16.12 -9.82
CA ASN A 222 -10.33 -16.65 -10.24
C ASN A 222 -10.33 -17.04 -11.72
N THR A 223 -11.13 -18.05 -12.07
CA THR A 223 -11.58 -18.24 -13.46
C THR A 223 -12.60 -17.16 -13.82
N LEU A 224 -12.85 -16.94 -15.11
CA LEU A 224 -13.86 -15.95 -15.55
C LEU A 224 -15.24 -16.25 -14.93
N ASP A 225 -15.69 -17.50 -14.94
CA ASP A 225 -17.00 -17.88 -14.39
C ASP A 225 -17.08 -17.60 -12.89
N THR A 226 -16.04 -17.96 -12.14
CA THR A 226 -15.96 -17.65 -10.70
C THR A 226 -15.97 -16.15 -10.45
N GLN A 227 -15.29 -15.38 -11.29
CA GLN A 227 -15.25 -13.92 -11.16
C GLN A 227 -16.61 -13.28 -11.45
N LEU A 228 -17.31 -13.73 -12.50
CA LEU A 228 -18.66 -13.27 -12.83
C LEU A 228 -19.66 -13.55 -11.69
N ASP A 229 -19.56 -14.71 -11.07
CA ASP A 229 -20.38 -15.06 -9.91
C ASP A 229 -20.08 -14.15 -8.71
N LEU A 230 -18.80 -13.86 -8.45
CA LEU A 230 -18.39 -12.93 -7.40
C LEU A 230 -18.90 -11.51 -7.66
N GLU A 231 -18.76 -11.01 -8.89
CA GLU A 231 -19.26 -9.69 -9.31
C GLU A 231 -20.78 -9.57 -9.12
N ARG A 232 -21.55 -10.58 -9.54
CA ARG A 232 -22.99 -10.65 -9.30
C ARG A 232 -23.32 -10.52 -7.82
N ASP A 233 -22.60 -11.25 -6.96
CA ASP A 233 -22.87 -11.24 -5.51
C ASP A 233 -22.47 -9.93 -4.87
N TYR A 234 -21.36 -9.32 -5.31
CA TYR A 234 -20.94 -8.00 -4.86
C TYR A 234 -21.89 -6.89 -5.34
N GLN A 235 -22.40 -6.96 -6.56
CA GLN A 235 -23.45 -6.04 -7.04
C GLN A 235 -24.73 -6.16 -6.22
N ARG A 236 -25.10 -7.37 -5.82
CA ARG A 236 -26.26 -7.59 -4.92
C ARG A 236 -26.02 -6.92 -3.56
N LEU A 237 -24.82 -7.02 -2.99
CA LEU A 237 -24.48 -6.39 -1.72
C LEU A 237 -24.46 -4.86 -1.86
N ALA A 238 -23.73 -4.34 -2.83
CA ALA A 238 -23.61 -2.90 -3.09
C ALA A 238 -24.98 -2.26 -3.38
N GLY A 239 -25.82 -2.92 -4.18
CA GLY A 239 -27.16 -2.44 -4.53
C GLY A 239 -28.14 -2.35 -3.36
N ARG A 240 -27.81 -2.97 -2.21
CA ARG A 240 -28.60 -2.86 -0.98
C ARG A 240 -28.11 -1.76 -0.02
N SER A 241 -26.97 -1.16 -0.32
CA SER A 241 -26.36 -0.10 0.51
C SER A 241 -27.19 1.18 0.53
N ALA A 242 -27.01 1.98 1.57
CA ALA A 242 -27.57 3.33 1.63
C ALA A 242 -26.94 4.23 0.57
N ASP A 243 -25.64 4.06 0.32
CA ASP A 243 -24.87 4.84 -0.65
C ASP A 243 -25.32 4.60 -2.10
N TYR A 244 -25.74 3.37 -2.47
CA TYR A 244 -26.32 3.12 -3.79
C TYR A 244 -27.60 3.92 -3.99
N ARG A 245 -28.51 3.93 -2.99
CA ARG A 245 -29.75 4.70 -3.05
C ARG A 245 -29.49 6.19 -3.16
N GLU A 246 -28.54 6.70 -2.38
CA GLU A 246 -28.11 8.09 -2.43
C GLU A 246 -27.52 8.42 -3.81
N GLY A 247 -26.63 7.58 -4.34
CA GLY A 247 -26.04 7.77 -5.66
C GLY A 247 -27.06 7.88 -6.77
N VAL A 248 -28.06 6.99 -6.81
CA VAL A 248 -29.16 7.03 -7.79
C VAL A 248 -30.02 8.27 -7.60
N SER A 249 -30.39 8.58 -6.34
CA SER A 249 -31.21 9.77 -6.04
C SER A 249 -30.50 11.06 -6.45
N ALA A 250 -29.23 11.20 -6.12
CA ALA A 250 -28.41 12.36 -6.46
C ALA A 250 -28.27 12.52 -7.98
N PHE A 251 -28.02 11.42 -8.70
CA PHE A 251 -27.91 11.41 -10.15
C PHE A 251 -29.19 11.89 -10.83
N LEU A 252 -30.35 11.35 -10.43
CA LEU A 252 -31.66 11.76 -10.96
C LEU A 252 -31.99 13.22 -10.63
N ALA A 253 -31.61 13.69 -9.45
CA ALA A 253 -31.80 15.07 -9.01
C ALA A 253 -30.73 16.05 -9.52
N LYS A 254 -29.74 15.59 -10.30
CA LYS A 254 -28.60 16.36 -10.80
C LYS A 254 -27.88 17.16 -9.71
N ARG A 255 -27.67 16.56 -8.55
CA ARG A 255 -26.90 17.10 -7.41
C ARG A 255 -25.71 16.20 -7.07
N SER A 256 -24.76 16.73 -6.32
CA SER A 256 -23.68 15.92 -5.78
C SER A 256 -24.20 14.93 -4.72
N PRO A 257 -23.76 13.67 -4.74
CA PRO A 257 -24.13 12.69 -3.73
C PRO A 257 -23.43 12.97 -2.39
N GLN A 258 -24.06 12.52 -1.29
CA GLN A 258 -23.52 12.58 0.06
C GLN A 258 -23.41 11.16 0.63
N PHE A 259 -22.31 10.49 0.32
CA PHE A 259 -22.09 9.12 0.73
C PHE A 259 -21.68 9.00 2.19
N THR A 260 -22.27 8.02 2.87
CA THR A 260 -21.98 7.71 4.28
C THR A 260 -20.97 6.58 4.46
N GLY A 261 -20.68 5.83 3.39
CA GLY A 261 -19.78 4.68 3.40
C GLY A 261 -20.48 3.36 3.76
N LYS A 262 -21.83 3.36 3.79
CA LYS A 262 -22.65 2.22 4.26
C LYS A 262 -23.69 1.79 3.25
#